data_c60e1daf81259a2f78f8871f86a6d489
#
_entry.id   c60e1daf81259a2f78f8871f86a6d489
#
_cell.length_a   1.000
_cell.length_b   1.000
_cell.length_c   1.000
_cell.angle_alpha   90.00
_cell.angle_beta   90.00
_cell.angle_gamma   90.00
#
_symmetry.space_group_name_H-M   'P 1'
#
loop_
_entity.id
_entity.type
_entity.pdbx_description
1 polymer ?
#
loop_
_entity_poly.entity_id
_entity_poly.type
_entity_poly.pdbx_seq_one_letter_code
_entity_poly.pdbx_strand_id
1 'polypeptide(L)'
;DFLQQQSDLGLALHVSHEPARLETGGGIHNALPLLGDAPFLLMNGDVWSDYPLQALSLPAQALAYLVLVANPEHNPRGDFAVRGPLAVVEGEPRYTFSGISVLDPRLFRGCAAGRFPLAPLLREAMGNNQVQCEIYQGLWIDVGTPQRLQAVEQLVQEQRQ
;
A
#
# COMPACT_ATOMS: atom_id res chain seq x y z
N ASP A 1 14.09 -1.68 -21.50
CA ASP A 1 13.62 -1.17 -20.21
C ASP A 1 14.18 -2.00 -19.06
N PHE A 2 14.44 -1.36 -17.90
CA PHE A 2 15.03 -1.99 -16.71
C PHE A 2 14.28 -3.27 -16.29
N LEU A 3 12.95 -3.22 -16.21
CA LEU A 3 12.12 -4.36 -15.81
C LEU A 3 12.22 -5.54 -16.78
N GLN A 4 12.33 -5.28 -18.09
CA GLN A 4 12.49 -6.33 -19.09
C GLN A 4 13.85 -7.05 -18.99
N GLN A 5 14.85 -6.40 -18.40
CA GLN A 5 16.17 -6.97 -18.15
C GLN A 5 16.23 -7.83 -16.88
N GLN A 6 15.18 -7.83 -16.06
CA GLN A 6 15.09 -8.58 -14.80
C GLN A 6 14.46 -9.97 -14.97
N SER A 7 14.81 -10.68 -16.04
CA SER A 7 14.25 -12.01 -16.35
C SER A 7 14.58 -13.10 -15.30
N ASP A 8 15.58 -12.84 -14.44
CA ASP A 8 16.08 -13.84 -13.48
C ASP A 8 15.33 -13.87 -12.15
N LEU A 9 14.30 -13.04 -11.97
CA LEU A 9 13.51 -12.98 -10.73
C LEU A 9 12.56 -14.16 -10.55
N GLY A 10 12.37 -15.01 -11.57
CA GLY A 10 11.40 -16.11 -11.54
C GLY A 10 9.93 -15.64 -11.45
N LEU A 11 9.67 -14.39 -11.81
CA LEU A 11 8.36 -13.73 -11.73
C LEU A 11 7.89 -13.33 -13.13
N ALA A 12 6.58 -13.43 -13.40
CA ALA A 12 5.95 -12.82 -14.55
C ALA A 12 5.74 -11.33 -14.29
N LEU A 13 6.44 -10.47 -15.03
CA LEU A 13 6.32 -9.01 -14.89
C LEU A 13 5.33 -8.47 -15.90
N HIS A 14 4.31 -7.77 -15.41
CA HIS A 14 3.32 -7.06 -16.22
C HIS A 14 3.38 -5.57 -15.94
N VAL A 15 3.28 -4.75 -16.96
CA VAL A 15 3.28 -3.29 -16.85
C VAL A 15 1.92 -2.75 -17.23
N SER A 16 1.25 -2.09 -16.29
CA SER A 16 0.05 -1.31 -16.55
C SER A 16 0.47 0.11 -16.93
N HIS A 17 0.39 0.44 -18.22
CA HIS A 17 0.79 1.75 -18.72
C HIS A 17 -0.29 2.80 -18.48
N GLU A 18 0.12 3.94 -17.92
CA GLU A 18 -0.73 5.11 -17.70
C GLU A 18 -0.32 6.23 -18.65
N PRO A 19 -1.06 6.51 -19.74
CA PRO A 19 -0.74 7.60 -20.65
C PRO A 19 -0.89 9.00 -20.00
N ALA A 20 -1.66 9.08 -18.91
CA ALA A 20 -1.80 10.25 -18.05
C ALA A 20 -1.82 9.78 -16.59
N ARG A 21 -1.38 10.63 -15.67
CA ARG A 21 -1.37 10.30 -14.23
C ARG A 21 -2.78 10.03 -13.71
N LEU A 22 -3.04 8.80 -13.24
CA LEU A 22 -4.34 8.34 -12.76
C LEU A 22 -4.51 8.43 -11.23
N GLU A 23 -3.47 8.77 -10.48
CA GLU A 23 -3.37 8.62 -9.03
C GLU A 23 -3.52 7.15 -8.59
N THR A 24 -3.36 6.85 -7.29
CA THR A 24 -3.28 5.47 -6.83
C THR A 24 -4.55 4.67 -7.11
N GLY A 25 -5.72 5.24 -6.85
CA GLY A 25 -6.99 4.55 -7.09
C GLY A 25 -7.25 4.26 -8.56
N GLY A 26 -7.05 5.27 -9.42
CA GLY A 26 -7.22 5.13 -10.87
C GLY A 26 -6.19 4.20 -11.50
N GLY A 27 -4.92 4.24 -11.04
CA GLY A 27 -3.85 3.34 -11.48
C GLY A 27 -4.17 1.88 -11.17
N ILE A 28 -4.62 1.59 -9.95
CA ILE A 28 -5.05 0.24 -9.57
C ILE A 28 -6.26 -0.20 -10.40
N HIS A 29 -7.26 0.67 -10.54
CA HIS A 29 -8.44 0.36 -11.37
C HIS A 29 -8.06 0.03 -12.82
N ASN A 30 -7.11 0.76 -13.40
CA ASN A 30 -6.57 0.48 -14.74
C ASN A 30 -5.84 -0.87 -14.81
N ALA A 31 -5.20 -1.30 -13.71
CA ALA A 31 -4.47 -2.55 -13.62
C ALA A 31 -5.33 -3.79 -13.30
N LEU A 32 -6.59 -3.61 -12.87
CA LEU A 32 -7.47 -4.73 -12.48
C LEU A 32 -7.55 -5.86 -13.52
N PRO A 33 -7.59 -5.61 -14.85
CA PRO A 33 -7.59 -6.68 -15.83
C PRO A 33 -6.34 -7.59 -15.80
N LEU A 34 -5.22 -7.08 -15.26
CA LEU A 34 -3.98 -7.83 -15.08
C LEU A 34 -3.92 -8.51 -13.70
N LEU A 35 -4.59 -7.95 -12.70
CA LEU A 35 -4.59 -8.46 -11.32
C LEU A 35 -5.58 -9.61 -11.10
N GLY A 36 -6.64 -9.68 -11.90
CA GLY A 36 -7.69 -10.70 -11.77
C GLY A 36 -8.69 -10.42 -10.65
N ASP A 37 -9.42 -11.47 -10.24
CA ASP A 37 -10.55 -11.35 -9.31
C ASP A 37 -10.19 -11.71 -7.85
N ALA A 38 -8.97 -12.17 -7.59
CA ALA A 38 -8.49 -12.50 -6.25
C ALA A 38 -7.92 -11.26 -5.54
N PRO A 39 -7.95 -11.22 -4.20
CA PRO A 39 -7.23 -10.21 -3.45
C PRO A 39 -5.74 -10.16 -3.83
N PHE A 40 -5.18 -8.97 -3.91
CA PHE A 40 -3.82 -8.73 -4.32
C PHE A 40 -3.05 -7.85 -3.33
N LEU A 41 -1.75 -8.08 -3.25
CA LEU A 41 -0.83 -7.23 -2.50
C LEU A 41 -0.57 -5.94 -3.29
N LEU A 42 -0.72 -4.80 -2.60
CA LEU A 42 -0.28 -3.49 -3.08
C LEU A 42 0.89 -3.03 -2.23
N MET A 43 1.95 -2.57 -2.87
CA MET A 43 3.07 -1.91 -2.22
C MET A 43 3.49 -0.68 -3.03
N ASN A 44 3.66 0.45 -2.35
CA ASN A 44 4.18 1.66 -2.98
C ASN A 44 5.62 1.46 -3.40
N GLY A 45 5.99 1.98 -4.58
CA GLY A 45 7.33 1.81 -5.15
C GLY A 45 8.42 2.63 -4.45
N ASP A 46 8.04 3.55 -3.57
CA ASP A 46 8.92 4.40 -2.77
C ASP A 46 8.97 4.01 -1.29
N VAL A 47 8.56 2.79 -0.96
CA VAL A 47 8.62 2.24 0.40
C VAL A 47 9.71 1.19 0.49
N TRP A 48 10.56 1.32 1.50
CA TRP A 48 11.50 0.30 1.94
C TRP A 48 11.10 -0.20 3.33
N SER A 49 10.99 -1.52 3.52
CA SER A 49 10.56 -2.12 4.79
C SER A 49 11.05 -3.57 4.91
N ASP A 50 11.27 -4.00 6.15
CA ASP A 50 11.51 -5.40 6.53
C ASP A 50 10.20 -6.15 6.88
N TYR A 51 9.05 -5.58 6.51
CA TYR A 51 7.75 -6.20 6.76
C TYR A 51 7.64 -7.58 6.09
N PRO A 52 7.22 -8.65 6.83
CA PRO A 52 7.12 -10.00 6.29
C PRO A 52 5.88 -10.14 5.38
N LEU A 53 6.01 -9.77 4.10
CA LEU A 53 4.91 -9.76 3.13
C LEU A 53 4.14 -11.10 3.04
N GLN A 54 4.82 -12.23 3.33
CA GLN A 54 4.21 -13.57 3.30
C GLN A 54 3.15 -13.78 4.41
N ALA A 55 3.18 -12.96 5.47
CA ALA A 55 2.22 -13.01 6.56
C ALA A 55 0.90 -12.29 6.22
N LEU A 56 0.91 -11.45 5.16
CA LEU A 56 -0.26 -10.70 4.76
C LEU A 56 -1.34 -11.58 4.15
N SER A 57 -2.54 -11.44 4.68
CA SER A 57 -3.74 -12.06 4.10
C SER A 57 -4.94 -11.14 4.30
N LEU A 58 -5.91 -11.20 3.40
CA LEU A 58 -7.15 -10.47 3.57
C LEU A 58 -8.13 -11.29 4.39
N PRO A 59 -8.56 -10.81 5.57
CA PRO A 59 -9.57 -11.49 6.36
C PRO A 59 -10.91 -11.60 5.62
N ALA A 60 -11.67 -12.66 5.91
CA ALA A 60 -12.99 -12.86 5.33
C ALA A 60 -13.88 -11.61 5.51
N GLN A 61 -14.59 -11.23 4.45
CA GLN A 61 -15.49 -10.06 4.38
C GLN A 61 -14.80 -8.68 4.40
N ALA A 62 -13.48 -8.58 4.64
CA ALA A 62 -12.76 -7.33 4.44
C ALA A 62 -12.59 -7.04 2.94
N LEU A 63 -12.55 -5.75 2.59
CA LEU A 63 -12.19 -5.26 1.26
C LEU A 63 -10.76 -4.74 1.20
N ALA A 64 -10.19 -4.44 2.37
CA ALA A 64 -8.80 -4.05 2.50
C ALA A 64 -8.22 -4.48 3.85
N TYR A 65 -6.92 -4.80 3.85
CA TYR A 65 -6.10 -4.96 5.03
C TYR A 65 -4.90 -4.02 4.92
N LEU A 66 -4.75 -3.11 5.87
CA LEU A 66 -3.72 -2.06 5.82
C LEU A 66 -2.62 -2.34 6.84
N VAL A 67 -1.37 -2.17 6.43
CA VAL A 67 -0.25 -2.06 7.35
C VAL A 67 -0.08 -0.59 7.70
N LEU A 68 -0.21 -0.26 8.98
CA LEU A 68 -0.03 1.08 9.51
C LEU A 68 1.28 1.16 10.29
N VAL A 69 1.89 2.33 10.33
CA VAL A 69 3.14 2.59 11.05
C VAL A 69 3.01 3.83 11.94
N ALA A 70 3.94 3.99 12.88
CA ALA A 70 4.05 5.21 13.66
C ALA A 70 4.20 6.43 12.72
N ASN A 71 3.66 7.57 13.14
CA ASN A 71 3.64 8.77 12.33
C ASN A 71 5.06 9.34 12.14
N PRO A 72 5.57 9.42 10.91
CA PRO A 72 6.83 10.07 10.63
C PRO A 72 6.70 11.59 10.76
N GLU A 73 7.82 12.30 10.83
CA GLU A 73 7.87 13.77 10.98
C GLU A 73 7.08 14.51 9.90
N HIS A 74 7.05 14.00 8.68
CA HIS A 74 6.34 14.61 7.56
C HIS A 74 4.83 14.31 7.54
N ASN A 75 4.35 13.33 8.34
CA ASN A 75 2.92 13.05 8.53
C ASN A 75 2.56 12.91 10.03
N PRO A 76 2.75 13.95 10.84
CA PRO A 76 2.56 13.87 12.30
C PRO A 76 1.11 13.61 12.72
N ARG A 77 0.14 13.84 11.83
CA ARG A 77 -1.29 13.63 12.11
C ARG A 77 -1.76 12.21 11.84
N GLY A 78 -0.97 11.43 11.07
CA GLY A 78 -1.38 10.12 10.59
C GLY A 78 -2.59 10.15 9.66
N ASP A 79 -2.89 9.03 9.05
CA ASP A 79 -3.95 8.92 8.03
C ASP A 79 -5.23 8.31 8.59
N PHE A 80 -5.11 7.29 9.47
CA PHE A 80 -6.24 6.53 9.98
C PHE A 80 -6.11 6.25 11.48
N ALA A 81 -7.25 6.20 12.17
CA ALA A 81 -7.31 5.73 13.55
C ALA A 81 -7.53 4.21 13.58
N VAL A 82 -7.30 3.60 14.74
CA VAL A 82 -7.43 2.14 14.94
C VAL A 82 -8.42 1.85 16.05
N ARG A 83 -9.35 0.93 15.78
CA ARG A 83 -10.32 0.44 16.76
C ARG A 83 -10.36 -1.10 16.73
N GLY A 84 -9.66 -1.73 17.68
CA GLY A 84 -9.46 -3.18 17.63
C GLY A 84 -8.73 -3.57 16.32
N PRO A 85 -9.27 -4.50 15.52
CA PRO A 85 -8.64 -4.88 14.25
C PRO A 85 -9.01 -3.94 13.09
N LEU A 86 -9.84 -2.92 13.31
CA LEU A 86 -10.38 -2.07 12.25
C LEU A 86 -9.61 -0.76 12.11
N ALA A 87 -9.30 -0.39 10.87
CA ALA A 87 -8.96 0.97 10.52
C ALA A 87 -10.24 1.80 10.42
N VAL A 88 -10.23 2.99 11.01
CA VAL A 88 -11.38 3.91 11.03
C VAL A 88 -10.95 5.32 10.63
N VAL A 89 -11.91 6.07 10.09
CA VAL A 89 -11.62 7.44 9.59
C VAL A 89 -11.34 8.39 10.75
N GLU A 90 -12.11 8.28 11.83
CA GLU A 90 -12.04 9.19 12.97
C GLU A 90 -11.67 8.45 14.26
N GLY A 91 -10.95 9.13 15.14
CA GLY A 91 -10.51 8.61 16.43
C GLY A 91 -9.03 8.85 16.68
N GLU A 92 -8.61 8.45 17.88
CA GLU A 92 -7.22 8.49 18.35
C GLU A 92 -6.87 7.16 19.04
N PRO A 93 -5.62 6.71 18.99
CA PRO A 93 -4.49 7.29 18.24
C PRO A 93 -4.61 7.05 16.73
N ARG A 94 -3.93 7.90 15.95
CA ARG A 94 -3.86 7.79 14.48
C ARG A 94 -2.46 7.33 14.06
N TYR A 95 -2.42 6.63 12.94
CA TYR A 95 -1.22 6.05 12.36
C TYR A 95 -1.13 6.37 10.87
N THR A 96 0.09 6.33 10.35
CA THR A 96 0.37 6.54 8.93
C THR A 96 0.16 5.25 8.14
N PHE A 97 -0.50 5.31 7.00
CA PHE A 97 -0.58 4.21 6.05
C PHE A 97 0.79 3.97 5.42
N SER A 98 1.33 2.78 5.62
CA SER A 98 2.69 2.44 5.17
C SER A 98 2.86 2.34 3.66
N GLY A 99 1.78 2.32 2.89
CA GLY A 99 1.81 1.99 1.47
C GLY A 99 1.84 0.48 1.19
N ILE A 100 1.71 -0.37 2.23
CA ILE A 100 1.61 -1.83 2.12
C ILE A 100 0.20 -2.26 2.51
N SER A 101 -0.48 -3.00 1.65
CA SER A 101 -1.85 -3.47 1.91
C SER A 101 -2.22 -4.68 1.07
N VAL A 102 -3.25 -5.40 1.47
CA VAL A 102 -3.98 -6.35 0.61
C VAL A 102 -5.33 -5.75 0.29
N LEU A 103 -5.66 -5.69 -0.98
CA LEU A 103 -6.92 -5.14 -1.48
C LEU A 103 -7.71 -6.20 -2.22
N ASP A 104 -9.02 -6.18 -2.04
CA ASP A 104 -9.96 -6.98 -2.83
C ASP A 104 -10.41 -6.15 -4.06
N PRO A 105 -10.45 -6.71 -5.26
CA PRO A 105 -10.97 -6.03 -6.45
C PRO A 105 -12.38 -5.47 -6.27
N ARG A 106 -13.19 -6.06 -5.37
CA ARG A 106 -14.53 -5.56 -5.03
C ARG A 106 -14.54 -4.14 -4.46
N LEU A 107 -13.43 -3.67 -3.90
CA LEU A 107 -13.25 -2.29 -3.41
C LEU A 107 -13.48 -1.27 -4.55
N PHE A 108 -13.22 -1.66 -5.78
CA PHE A 108 -13.30 -0.80 -6.97
C PHE A 108 -14.62 -0.94 -7.73
N ARG A 109 -15.60 -1.69 -7.20
CA ARG A 109 -16.90 -1.85 -7.84
C ARG A 109 -17.63 -0.51 -7.93
N GLY A 110 -18.09 -0.19 -9.14
CA GLY A 110 -18.77 1.07 -9.42
C GLY A 110 -17.86 2.25 -9.71
N CYS A 111 -16.52 2.08 -9.61
CA CYS A 111 -15.60 3.11 -10.05
C CYS A 111 -15.63 3.24 -11.57
N ALA A 112 -15.58 4.47 -12.05
CA ALA A 112 -15.37 4.77 -13.47
C ALA A 112 -13.86 4.85 -13.76
N ALA A 113 -13.49 4.49 -14.99
CA ALA A 113 -12.12 4.71 -15.45
C ALA A 113 -11.74 6.19 -15.38
N GLY A 114 -10.52 6.49 -14.93
CA GLY A 114 -10.04 7.87 -14.82
C GLY A 114 -9.15 8.09 -13.62
N ARG A 115 -8.90 9.37 -13.35
CA ARG A 115 -8.02 9.82 -12.27
C ARG A 115 -8.79 9.93 -10.96
N PHE A 116 -8.42 9.15 -9.94
CA PHE A 116 -8.93 9.28 -8.59
C PHE A 116 -7.98 8.70 -7.54
N PRO A 117 -7.96 9.24 -6.30
CA PRO A 117 -7.15 8.71 -5.22
C PRO A 117 -7.78 7.47 -4.58
N LEU A 118 -6.97 6.60 -3.97
CA LEU A 118 -7.41 5.40 -3.26
C LEU A 118 -8.11 5.73 -1.92
N ALA A 119 -7.67 6.79 -1.23
CA ALA A 119 -8.11 7.09 0.13
C ALA A 119 -9.64 7.26 0.30
N PRO A 120 -10.41 7.86 -0.61
CA PRO A 120 -11.87 7.92 -0.50
C PRO A 120 -12.54 6.55 -0.48
N LEU A 121 -12.08 5.60 -1.31
CA LEU A 121 -12.61 4.23 -1.35
C LEU A 121 -12.35 3.51 -0.03
N LEU A 122 -11.14 3.66 0.53
CA LEU A 122 -10.82 3.10 1.84
C LEU A 122 -11.71 3.70 2.94
N ARG A 123 -11.94 5.02 2.92
CA ARG A 123 -12.81 5.67 3.92
C ARG A 123 -14.26 5.20 3.83
N GLU A 124 -14.79 5.01 2.63
CA GLU A 124 -16.11 4.44 2.43
C GLU A 124 -16.19 3.00 2.97
N ALA A 125 -15.23 2.16 2.65
CA ALA A 125 -15.14 0.80 3.17
C ALA A 125 -14.96 0.76 4.70
N MET A 126 -14.20 1.71 5.29
CA MET A 126 -14.09 1.89 6.75
C MET A 126 -15.44 2.19 7.39
N GLY A 127 -16.27 3.03 6.77
CA GLY A 127 -17.63 3.31 7.24
C GLY A 127 -18.51 2.05 7.34
N ASN A 128 -18.19 1.02 6.55
CA ASN A 128 -18.87 -0.28 6.55
C ASN A 128 -18.12 -1.37 7.37
N ASN A 129 -17.08 -1.01 8.14
CA ASN A 129 -16.20 -1.92 8.90
C ASN A 129 -15.52 -3.00 8.01
N GLN A 130 -15.22 -2.67 6.76
CA GLN A 130 -14.64 -3.58 5.77
C GLN A 130 -13.14 -3.35 5.58
N VAL A 131 -12.50 -2.52 6.40
CA VAL A 131 -11.06 -2.30 6.37
C VAL A 131 -10.47 -2.74 7.71
N GLN A 132 -9.63 -3.77 7.66
CA GLN A 132 -8.85 -4.21 8.80
C GLN A 132 -7.42 -3.68 8.70
N CYS A 133 -6.72 -3.68 9.82
CA CYS A 133 -5.34 -3.19 9.87
C CYS A 133 -4.55 -3.84 11.01
N GLU A 134 -3.24 -3.68 10.90
CA GLU A 134 -2.29 -3.89 11.98
C GLU A 134 -1.34 -2.69 12.10
N ILE A 135 -0.70 -2.56 13.25
CA ILE A 135 0.35 -1.56 13.49
C ILE A 135 1.69 -2.27 13.44
N TYR A 136 2.49 -1.98 12.42
CA TYR A 136 3.83 -2.51 12.27
C TYR A 136 4.84 -1.62 13.00
N GLN A 137 5.72 -2.25 13.78
CA GLN A 137 6.73 -1.58 14.61
C GLN A 137 8.17 -1.83 14.14
N GLY A 138 8.36 -2.56 13.04
CA GLY A 138 9.65 -2.81 12.45
C GLY A 138 10.13 -1.65 11.57
N LEU A 139 11.10 -1.93 10.73
CA LEU A 139 11.72 -0.91 9.90
C LEU A 139 10.83 -0.58 8.70
N TRP A 140 10.54 0.71 8.58
CA TRP A 140 9.77 1.26 7.47
C TRP A 140 10.29 2.67 7.13
N ILE A 141 10.59 2.90 5.87
CA ILE A 141 11.08 4.18 5.35
C ILE A 141 10.35 4.50 4.05
N ASP A 142 9.73 5.66 4.01
CA ASP A 142 9.24 6.30 2.79
C ASP A 142 10.41 7.05 2.12
N VAL A 143 10.81 6.59 0.95
CA VAL A 143 12.00 7.07 0.20
C VAL A 143 11.67 8.28 -0.70
N GLY A 144 10.68 9.08 -0.33
CA GLY A 144 10.21 10.23 -1.12
C GLY A 144 11.20 11.41 -1.26
N THR A 145 12.43 11.33 -0.71
CA THR A 145 13.48 12.34 -0.88
C THR A 145 14.85 11.72 -1.11
N PRO A 146 15.79 12.45 -1.81
CA PRO A 146 17.16 11.96 -2.00
C PRO A 146 17.88 11.63 -0.68
N GLN A 147 17.63 12.40 0.38
CA GLN A 147 18.25 12.18 1.70
C GLN A 147 17.76 10.85 2.31
N ARG A 148 16.47 10.56 2.20
CA ARG A 148 15.91 9.28 2.68
C ARG A 148 16.40 8.10 1.85
N LEU A 149 16.60 8.28 0.54
CA LEU A 149 17.21 7.26 -0.32
C LEU A 149 18.63 6.93 0.15
N GLN A 150 19.48 7.94 0.42
CA GLN A 150 20.82 7.74 0.93
C GLN A 150 20.84 6.99 2.27
N ALA A 151 19.90 7.30 3.18
CA ALA A 151 19.78 6.59 4.45
C ALA A 151 19.44 5.10 4.24
N VAL A 152 18.54 4.77 3.31
CA VAL A 152 18.22 3.39 2.96
C VAL A 152 19.41 2.68 2.33
N GLU A 153 20.14 3.33 1.43
CA GLU A 153 21.35 2.76 0.82
C GLU A 153 22.41 2.37 1.87
N GLN A 154 22.61 3.23 2.87
CA GLN A 154 23.53 2.93 3.99
C GLN A 154 23.05 1.71 4.80
N LEU A 155 21.76 1.66 5.17
CA LEU A 155 21.20 0.52 5.90
C LEU A 155 21.34 -0.80 5.14
N VAL A 156 21.09 -0.81 3.83
CA VAL A 156 21.24 -2.00 2.99
C VAL A 156 22.70 -2.44 2.89
N GLN A 157 23.65 -1.50 2.87
CA GLN A 157 25.08 -1.82 2.85
C GLN A 157 25.55 -2.44 4.16
N GLU A 158 25.07 -1.92 5.31
CA GLU A 158 25.37 -2.45 6.63
C GLU A 158 24.83 -3.88 6.86
N GLN A 159 23.67 -4.20 6.30
CA GLN A 159 23.07 -5.53 6.40
C GLN A 159 23.74 -6.59 5.51
N ARG A 160 24.59 -6.19 4.56
CA ARG A 160 25.32 -7.10 3.66
C ARG A 160 26.72 -7.46 4.16
N GLN A 161 27.18 -6.86 5.25
CA GLN A 161 28.47 -7.15 5.90
C GLN A 161 28.29 -8.18 7.00
#